data_7f135476f7ef41ca4706ed812d1df961
#
_entry.id   7f135476f7ef41ca4706ed812d1df961
#
_cell.length_a   1.000
_cell.length_b   1.000
_cell.length_c   1.000
_cell.angle_alpha   90.00
_cell.angle_beta   90.00
_cell.angle_gamma   90.00
#
_symmetry.space_group_name_H-M   'P 1'
#
loop_
_entity.id
_entity.type
_entity.pdbx_description
1 polymer ?
#
loop_
_entity_poly.entity_id
_entity_poly.type
_entity_poly.pdbx_seq_one_letter_code
_entity_poly.pdbx_strand_id
1 'polypeptide(L)'
;LLFARQSPTIAAVVTILGADMVPTWRDGDCSMQAKITKRAVDGVGPRVATYLVRDTEVKGFVLVVTPAGAKSYAVDYRAASGRGAPKRRLTIGKHGSPWTPETARIEAKRLLAEVAAGRDPATARQQERDALTFGELIDLYLAEGAGHNIPSSL
;
A
#
# COMPACT_ATOMS: atom_id res chain seq x y z
N LEU A 1 -38.23 11.30 -19.32
CA LEU A 1 -36.96 11.64 -19.98
C LEU A 1 -35.85 10.89 -19.22
N LEU A 2 -35.51 9.68 -19.75
CA LEU A 2 -34.43 8.82 -19.25
C LEU A 2 -33.12 9.35 -19.79
N PHE A 3 -32.26 9.88 -18.91
CA PHE A 3 -30.85 10.12 -19.22
C PHE A 3 -30.08 8.79 -19.00
N ALA A 4 -29.90 8.06 -20.07
CA ALA A 4 -28.95 6.94 -20.10
C ALA A 4 -27.53 7.52 -20.02
N ARG A 5 -26.85 7.39 -18.86
CA ARG A 5 -25.42 7.59 -18.74
C ARG A 5 -24.73 6.50 -19.56
N GLN A 6 -24.33 6.83 -20.76
CA GLN A 6 -23.43 6.02 -21.56
C GLN A 6 -22.04 6.05 -20.91
N SER A 7 -21.64 4.95 -20.31
CA SER A 7 -20.28 4.72 -19.87
C SER A 7 -19.38 4.56 -21.09
N PRO A 8 -18.23 5.25 -21.16
CA PRO A 8 -17.34 5.15 -22.33
C PRO A 8 -16.74 3.74 -22.38
N THR A 9 -17.04 3.09 -23.43
CA THR A 9 -16.44 1.97 -24.16
C THR A 9 -15.31 1.20 -23.44
N ILE A 10 -15.71 0.12 -22.77
CA ILE A 10 -14.84 -0.90 -22.17
C ILE A 10 -14.02 -1.64 -23.24
N ALA A 11 -14.46 -1.64 -24.50
CA ALA A 11 -13.81 -2.37 -25.60
C ALA A 11 -12.42 -1.85 -25.98
N ALA A 12 -12.12 -0.56 -25.79
CA ALA A 12 -10.85 0.02 -26.18
C ALA A 12 -9.68 -0.31 -25.24
N VAL A 13 -9.95 -0.71 -23.99
CA VAL A 13 -8.92 -0.97 -22.97
C VAL A 13 -8.38 -2.38 -23.06
N VAL A 14 -9.18 -3.33 -23.53
CA VAL A 14 -8.81 -4.76 -23.65
C VAL A 14 -7.78 -4.98 -24.76
N THR A 15 -7.81 -4.15 -25.80
CA THR A 15 -6.93 -4.35 -26.97
C THR A 15 -5.50 -3.89 -26.75
N ILE A 16 -5.24 -3.00 -25.81
CA ILE A 16 -3.90 -2.42 -25.58
C ILE A 16 -3.09 -3.20 -24.54
N LEU A 17 -3.72 -3.95 -23.64
CA LEU A 17 -3.09 -4.54 -22.44
C LEU A 17 -2.93 -6.07 -22.42
N GLY A 18 -3.22 -6.74 -23.54
CA GLY A 18 -3.10 -8.21 -23.63
C GLY A 18 -4.24 -8.96 -22.89
N ALA A 19 -4.47 -10.19 -23.30
CA ALA A 19 -5.61 -11.03 -22.88
C ALA A 19 -5.69 -11.40 -21.37
N ASP A 20 -4.72 -10.98 -20.56
CA ASP A 20 -4.60 -11.39 -19.14
C ASP A 20 -5.18 -10.39 -18.13
N MET A 21 -5.84 -9.31 -18.60
CA MET A 21 -6.36 -8.26 -17.73
C MET A 21 -7.89 -8.26 -17.72
N VAL A 22 -8.49 -8.82 -16.68
CA VAL A 22 -9.96 -8.88 -16.51
C VAL A 22 -10.40 -7.78 -15.55
N PRO A 23 -11.26 -6.83 -15.99
CA PRO A 23 -11.87 -5.86 -15.07
C PRO A 23 -12.89 -6.55 -14.18
N THR A 24 -12.72 -6.46 -12.87
CA THR A 24 -13.71 -6.94 -11.90
C THR A 24 -14.32 -5.75 -11.17
N TRP A 25 -15.63 -5.57 -11.32
CA TRP A 25 -16.41 -4.55 -10.61
C TRP A 25 -16.85 -5.11 -9.26
N ARG A 26 -16.31 -4.60 -8.18
CA ARG A 26 -16.80 -4.85 -6.83
C ARG A 26 -16.81 -3.54 -6.05
N ASP A 27 -17.98 -3.20 -5.52
CA ASP A 27 -18.20 -2.17 -4.49
C ASP A 27 -17.54 -0.80 -4.75
N GLY A 28 -17.76 -0.19 -5.93
CA GLY A 28 -17.33 1.18 -6.22
C GLY A 28 -15.81 1.38 -6.39
N ASP A 29 -15.02 0.34 -6.20
CA ASP A 29 -13.57 0.36 -6.37
C ASP A 29 -13.24 -0.14 -7.79
N CYS A 30 -12.67 0.73 -8.62
CA CYS A 30 -12.23 0.36 -9.96
C CYS A 30 -10.96 -0.52 -9.84
N SER A 31 -11.14 -1.81 -9.60
CA SER A 31 -10.05 -2.76 -9.48
C SER A 31 -9.96 -3.66 -10.71
N MET A 32 -8.75 -3.82 -11.21
CA MET A 32 -8.41 -4.75 -12.28
C MET A 32 -7.62 -5.91 -11.69
N GLN A 33 -7.75 -7.09 -12.28
CA GLN A 33 -6.92 -8.24 -11.93
C GLN A 33 -5.95 -8.54 -13.07
N ALA A 34 -4.68 -8.63 -12.76
CA ALA A 34 -3.64 -9.01 -13.70
C ALA A 34 -2.40 -9.52 -12.95
N LYS A 35 -1.58 -10.32 -13.62
CA LYS A 35 -0.23 -10.60 -13.14
C LYS A 35 0.60 -9.32 -13.22
N ILE A 36 1.06 -8.80 -12.07
CA ILE A 36 1.85 -7.57 -11.99
C ILE A 36 3.27 -7.88 -12.43
N THR A 37 3.53 -7.75 -13.73
CA THR A 37 4.85 -7.86 -14.36
C THR A 37 5.35 -6.48 -14.75
N LYS A 38 6.67 -6.34 -15.03
CA LYS A 38 7.22 -5.07 -15.50
C LYS A 38 6.46 -4.55 -16.73
N ARG A 39 6.23 -5.43 -17.72
CA ARG A 39 5.47 -5.07 -18.94
C ARG A 39 4.05 -4.61 -18.63
N ALA A 40 3.36 -5.29 -17.70
CA ALA A 40 2.02 -4.89 -17.28
C ALA A 40 2.02 -3.52 -16.57
N VAL A 41 2.99 -3.28 -15.69
CA VAL A 41 3.14 -1.99 -14.98
C VAL A 41 3.48 -0.86 -15.95
N ASP A 42 4.37 -1.09 -16.91
CA ASP A 42 4.74 -0.09 -17.93
C ASP A 42 3.54 0.26 -18.83
N GLY A 43 2.74 -0.75 -19.21
CA GLY A 43 1.55 -0.59 -20.06
C GLY A 43 0.35 0.06 -19.38
N VAL A 44 0.34 0.14 -18.06
CA VAL A 44 -0.75 0.76 -17.29
C VAL A 44 -0.58 2.28 -17.26
N GLY A 45 -1.56 3.03 -17.80
CA GLY A 45 -1.57 4.49 -17.85
C GLY A 45 -2.43 5.15 -16.77
N PRO A 46 -2.28 6.47 -16.57
CA PRO A 46 -3.12 7.22 -15.65
C PRO A 46 -4.59 7.26 -16.12
N ARG A 47 -5.51 7.37 -15.17
CA ARG A 47 -6.94 7.53 -15.41
C ARG A 47 -7.47 8.72 -14.63
N VAL A 48 -8.73 9.10 -14.87
CA VAL A 48 -9.40 10.21 -14.17
C VAL A 48 -9.43 10.00 -12.65
N ALA A 49 -9.52 8.75 -12.18
CA ALA A 49 -9.50 8.41 -10.76
C ALA A 49 -8.38 7.42 -10.44
N THR A 50 -7.93 7.42 -9.19
CA THR A 50 -7.02 6.39 -8.69
C THR A 50 -7.68 5.02 -8.81
N TYR A 51 -6.95 4.06 -9.34
CA TYR A 51 -7.43 2.69 -9.47
C TYR A 51 -6.36 1.67 -9.05
N LEU A 52 -6.81 0.44 -8.86
CA LEU A 52 -6.01 -0.64 -8.34
C LEU A 52 -5.87 -1.76 -9.36
N VAL A 53 -4.67 -2.28 -9.50
CA VAL A 53 -4.42 -3.54 -10.20
C VAL A 53 -4.04 -4.57 -9.15
N ARG A 54 -4.86 -5.62 -9.00
CA ARG A 54 -4.65 -6.70 -8.04
C ARG A 54 -3.84 -7.82 -8.70
N ASP A 55 -2.82 -8.28 -8.01
CA ASP A 55 -2.00 -9.39 -8.51
C ASP A 55 -2.79 -10.71 -8.49
N THR A 56 -2.62 -11.51 -9.54
CA THR A 56 -3.22 -12.85 -9.63
C THR A 56 -2.40 -13.91 -8.89
N GLU A 57 -1.10 -13.70 -8.69
CA GLU A 57 -0.20 -14.66 -8.03
C GLU A 57 -0.19 -14.50 -6.50
N VAL A 58 -0.19 -13.25 -6.02
CA VAL A 58 -0.12 -12.96 -4.59
C VAL A 58 -1.38 -12.23 -4.16
N LYS A 59 -2.28 -12.94 -3.49
CA LYS A 59 -3.51 -12.38 -2.96
C LYS A 59 -3.20 -11.29 -1.93
N GLY A 60 -3.69 -10.08 -2.19
CA GLY A 60 -3.43 -8.91 -1.36
C GLY A 60 -2.36 -7.98 -1.92
N PHE A 61 -1.51 -8.42 -2.84
CA PHE A 61 -0.57 -7.54 -3.52
C PHE A 61 -1.28 -6.70 -4.58
N VAL A 62 -1.08 -5.40 -4.55
CA VAL A 62 -1.77 -4.44 -5.44
C VAL A 62 -0.81 -3.37 -5.96
N LEU A 63 -1.05 -2.95 -7.20
CA LEU A 63 -0.46 -1.76 -7.78
C LEU A 63 -1.51 -0.65 -7.72
N VAL A 64 -1.16 0.47 -7.14
CA VAL A 64 -1.97 1.68 -7.07
C VAL A 64 -1.49 2.63 -8.15
N VAL A 65 -2.40 3.09 -9.00
CA VAL A 65 -2.11 4.06 -10.06
C VAL A 65 -2.93 5.31 -9.81
N THR A 66 -2.25 6.43 -9.66
CA THR A 66 -2.89 7.73 -9.44
C THR A 66 -3.21 8.44 -10.74
N PRO A 67 -4.12 9.44 -10.74
CA PRO A 67 -4.40 10.26 -11.92
C PRO A 67 -3.16 11.03 -12.44
N ALA A 68 -2.23 11.35 -11.55
CA ALA A 68 -0.94 11.97 -11.91
C ALA A 68 0.05 11.01 -12.57
N GLY A 69 -0.32 9.74 -12.77
CA GLY A 69 0.55 8.72 -13.38
C GLY A 69 1.53 8.07 -12.41
N ALA A 70 1.51 8.44 -11.12
CA ALA A 70 2.36 7.79 -10.14
C ALA A 70 1.87 6.37 -9.87
N LYS A 71 2.81 5.42 -9.89
CA LYS A 71 2.58 4.00 -9.65
C LYS A 71 3.25 3.61 -8.34
N SER A 72 2.53 2.93 -7.46
CA SER A 72 3.07 2.45 -6.17
C SER A 72 2.56 1.06 -5.84
N TYR A 73 3.41 0.28 -5.19
CA TYR A 73 3.08 -1.06 -4.72
C TYR A 73 2.56 -1.00 -3.30
N ALA A 74 1.54 -1.78 -3.02
CA ALA A 74 0.94 -1.88 -1.70
C ALA A 74 0.43 -3.29 -1.42
N VAL A 75 0.16 -3.55 -0.15
CA VAL A 75 -0.46 -4.79 0.32
C VAL A 75 -1.78 -4.46 1.00
N ASP A 76 -2.86 -5.08 0.53
CA ASP A 76 -4.18 -5.06 1.16
C ASP A 76 -4.31 -6.29 2.07
N TYR A 77 -4.53 -6.10 3.36
CA TYR A 77 -4.68 -7.19 4.32
C TYR A 77 -5.73 -6.87 5.39
N ARG A 78 -6.06 -7.85 6.22
CA ARG A 78 -6.90 -7.66 7.41
C ARG A 78 -6.04 -7.84 8.65
N ALA A 79 -6.09 -6.86 9.57
CA ALA A 79 -5.22 -6.79 10.74
C ALA A 79 -5.53 -7.86 11.82
N ALA A 80 -6.67 -8.54 11.73
CA ALA A 80 -7.07 -9.58 12.67
C ALA A 80 -7.81 -10.72 11.95
N SER A 81 -7.85 -11.89 12.58
CA SER A 81 -8.63 -13.02 12.12
C SER A 81 -10.12 -12.77 12.38
N GLY A 82 -10.94 -12.80 11.33
CA GLY A 82 -12.40 -12.68 11.45
C GLY A 82 -13.04 -11.81 10.37
N ARG A 83 -14.36 -12.01 10.18
CA ARG A 83 -15.13 -11.29 9.16
C ARG A 83 -15.24 -9.79 9.44
N GLY A 84 -15.14 -9.35 10.70
CA GLY A 84 -15.22 -7.96 11.14
C GLY A 84 -13.87 -7.22 11.16
N ALA A 85 -12.76 -7.89 10.87
CA ALA A 85 -11.44 -7.27 10.92
C ALA A 85 -11.31 -6.14 9.87
N PRO A 86 -10.81 -4.95 10.27
CA PRO A 86 -10.65 -3.83 9.37
C PRO A 86 -9.66 -4.15 8.24
N LYS A 87 -10.04 -3.78 7.03
CA LYS A 87 -9.15 -3.87 5.87
C LYS A 87 -8.14 -2.72 5.95
N ARG A 88 -6.87 -3.05 5.89
CA ARG A 88 -5.76 -2.09 5.90
C ARG A 88 -4.96 -2.19 4.61
N ARG A 89 -4.36 -1.07 4.23
CA ARG A 89 -3.43 -0.98 3.10
C ARG A 89 -2.10 -0.46 3.60
N LEU A 90 -1.05 -1.19 3.27
CA LEU A 90 0.32 -0.80 3.57
C LEU A 90 1.08 -0.57 2.26
N THR A 91 1.57 0.64 2.05
CA THR A 91 2.39 0.97 0.88
C THR A 91 3.80 0.42 1.07
N ILE A 92 4.30 -0.32 0.06
CA ILE A 92 5.68 -0.82 0.00
C ILE A 92 6.59 0.29 -0.53
N GLY A 93 6.26 0.81 -1.72
CA GLY A 93 7.05 1.88 -2.33
C GLY A 93 6.57 2.24 -3.73
N LYS A 94 7.16 3.30 -4.30
CA LYS A 94 6.90 3.73 -5.66
C LYS A 94 7.58 2.80 -6.66
N HIS A 95 6.95 2.61 -7.82
CA HIS A 95 7.56 1.90 -8.94
C HIS A 95 8.80 2.65 -9.43
N GLY A 96 9.88 1.90 -9.67
CA GLY A 96 11.18 2.42 -10.07
C GLY A 96 12.30 1.78 -9.25
N SER A 97 13.38 2.51 -9.01
CA SER A 97 14.44 2.04 -8.12
C SER A 97 14.13 2.47 -6.67
N PRO A 98 14.19 1.58 -5.67
CA PRO A 98 14.62 0.17 -5.77
C PRO A 98 13.47 -0.82 -6.04
N TRP A 99 12.21 -0.37 -6.17
CA TRP A 99 11.03 -1.22 -6.20
C TRP A 99 10.65 -1.61 -7.63
N THR A 100 11.04 -2.82 -8.03
CA THR A 100 10.52 -3.51 -9.22
C THR A 100 9.30 -4.37 -8.84
N PRO A 101 8.49 -4.85 -9.82
CA PRO A 101 7.38 -5.77 -9.52
C PRO A 101 7.82 -7.02 -8.76
N GLU A 102 8.99 -7.57 -9.08
CA GLU A 102 9.56 -8.77 -8.46
C GLU A 102 9.97 -8.50 -7.01
N THR A 103 10.75 -7.43 -6.77
CA THR A 103 11.21 -7.07 -5.41
C THR A 103 10.03 -6.69 -4.52
N ALA A 104 9.07 -5.93 -5.07
CA ALA A 104 7.84 -5.57 -4.36
C ALA A 104 6.97 -6.79 -4.03
N ARG A 105 6.93 -7.80 -4.91
CA ARG A 105 6.21 -9.06 -4.64
C ARG A 105 6.87 -9.88 -3.53
N ILE A 106 8.19 -9.92 -3.47
CA ILE A 106 8.93 -10.60 -2.39
C ILE A 106 8.60 -9.93 -1.06
N GLU A 107 8.66 -8.60 -1.02
CA GLU A 107 8.33 -7.83 0.17
C GLU A 107 6.85 -7.98 0.58
N ALA A 108 5.95 -8.01 -0.39
CA ALA A 108 4.53 -8.28 -0.15
C ALA A 108 4.31 -9.65 0.52
N LYS A 109 5.00 -10.69 0.06
CA LYS A 109 4.94 -12.03 0.68
C LYS A 109 5.47 -12.00 2.11
N ARG A 110 6.56 -11.26 2.38
CA ARG A 110 7.13 -11.10 3.73
C ARG A 110 6.12 -10.46 4.67
N LEU A 111 5.53 -9.33 4.26
CA LEU A 111 4.53 -8.61 5.03
C LEU A 111 3.27 -9.45 5.29
N LEU A 112 2.79 -10.19 4.29
CA LEU A 112 1.65 -11.09 4.45
C LEU A 112 1.95 -12.26 5.39
N ALA A 113 3.18 -12.76 5.43
CA ALA A 113 3.61 -13.77 6.38
C ALA A 113 3.61 -13.22 7.82
N GLU A 114 4.04 -11.96 8.02
CA GLU A 114 3.95 -11.30 9.34
C GLU A 114 2.50 -11.16 9.80
N VAL A 115 1.60 -10.76 8.89
CA VAL A 115 0.16 -10.70 9.18
C VAL A 115 -0.40 -12.08 9.53
N ALA A 116 0.00 -13.12 8.81
CA ALA A 116 -0.41 -14.49 9.12
C ALA A 116 0.10 -14.97 10.48
N ALA A 117 1.26 -14.47 10.92
CA ALA A 117 1.81 -14.70 12.26
C ALA A 117 1.14 -13.81 13.35
N GLY A 118 0.09 -13.07 13.02
CA GLY A 118 -0.65 -12.23 13.96
C GLY A 118 -0.03 -10.86 14.24
N ARG A 119 1.02 -10.47 13.53
CA ARG A 119 1.62 -9.14 13.63
C ARG A 119 0.95 -8.17 12.68
N ASP A 120 0.78 -6.92 13.11
CA ASP A 120 0.24 -5.86 12.26
C ASP A 120 1.37 -4.91 11.81
N PRO A 121 1.86 -5.04 10.58
CA PRO A 121 2.98 -4.23 10.11
C PRO A 121 2.64 -2.74 9.97
N ALA A 122 1.37 -2.37 9.84
CA ALA A 122 0.98 -0.96 9.82
C ALA A 122 1.10 -0.34 11.21
N THR A 123 0.71 -1.06 12.24
CA THR A 123 0.85 -0.61 13.64
C THR A 123 2.33 -0.53 14.02
N ALA A 124 3.15 -1.50 13.63
CA ALA A 124 4.59 -1.46 13.87
C ALA A 124 5.24 -0.21 13.23
N ARG A 125 4.94 0.08 11.97
CA ARG A 125 5.43 1.30 11.32
C ARG A 125 4.92 2.60 11.95
N GLN A 126 3.70 2.59 12.51
CA GLN A 126 3.18 3.76 13.22
C GLN A 126 3.94 3.95 14.52
N GLN A 127 4.17 2.89 15.28
CA GLN A 127 4.96 2.93 16.52
C GLN A 127 6.40 3.43 16.27
N GLU A 128 7.03 3.00 15.17
CA GLU A 128 8.35 3.51 14.77
C GLU A 128 8.35 5.01 14.46
N ARG A 129 7.27 5.54 13.87
CA ARG A 129 7.13 6.99 13.63
C ARG A 129 6.83 7.78 14.88
N ASP A 130 6.05 7.19 15.78
CA ASP A 130 5.65 7.80 17.05
C ASP A 130 6.73 7.59 18.15
N ALA A 131 7.77 6.81 17.86
CA ALA A 131 8.94 6.68 18.73
C ALA A 131 9.64 8.03 18.85
N LEU A 132 9.93 8.42 20.09
CA LEU A 132 10.64 9.65 20.40
C LEU A 132 11.94 9.74 19.59
N THR A 133 12.15 10.86 18.96
CA THR A 133 13.46 11.17 18.34
C THR A 133 14.50 11.40 19.45
N PHE A 134 15.78 11.24 19.11
CA PHE A 134 16.87 11.49 20.07
C PHE A 134 16.81 12.92 20.64
N GLY A 135 16.39 13.91 19.83
CA GLY A 135 16.18 15.28 20.27
C GLY A 135 15.08 15.39 21.34
N GLU A 136 13.92 14.81 21.08
CA GLU A 136 12.80 14.80 22.03
C GLU A 136 13.14 14.06 23.32
N LEU A 137 13.94 12.99 23.22
CA LEU A 137 14.43 12.26 24.39
C LEU A 137 15.37 13.12 25.23
N ILE A 138 16.25 13.91 24.60
CA ILE A 138 17.13 14.88 25.31
C ILE A 138 16.29 15.96 25.98
N ASP A 139 15.31 16.53 25.27
CA ASP A 139 14.44 17.56 25.81
C ASP A 139 13.65 17.04 27.02
N LEU A 140 13.13 15.83 26.93
CA LEU A 140 12.45 15.16 28.04
C LEU A 140 13.40 14.92 29.22
N TYR A 141 14.61 14.44 28.95
CA TYR A 141 15.63 14.22 29.98
C TYR A 141 16.04 15.51 30.66
N LEU A 142 16.20 16.60 29.92
CA LEU A 142 16.51 17.94 30.49
C LEU A 142 15.36 18.49 31.30
N ALA A 143 14.10 18.25 30.88
CA ALA A 143 12.92 18.71 31.57
C ALA A 143 12.65 17.92 32.88
N GLU A 144 12.86 16.59 32.86
CA GLU A 144 12.53 15.73 34.00
C GLU A 144 13.77 15.28 34.79
N GLY A 145 14.94 15.16 34.16
CA GLY A 145 16.13 14.52 34.73
C GLY A 145 17.23 15.44 35.24
N ALA A 146 17.32 16.67 34.73
CA ALA A 146 18.39 17.58 35.10
C ALA A 146 18.30 18.14 36.54
N GLY A 147 17.12 18.08 37.13
CA GLY A 147 16.88 18.57 38.50
C GLY A 147 17.27 17.60 39.62
N HIS A 148 17.50 16.33 39.32
CA HIS A 148 17.67 15.29 40.39
C HIS A 148 19.08 14.70 40.51
N ASN A 149 20.01 15.04 39.61
CA ASN A 149 21.32 14.42 39.56
C ASN A 149 22.50 15.42 39.68
N ILE A 150 22.34 16.50 40.45
CA ILE A 150 23.51 17.26 40.90
C ILE A 150 23.86 16.70 42.30
N PRO A 151 24.91 15.86 42.43
CA PRO A 151 25.40 15.55 43.76
C PRO A 151 25.97 16.83 44.32
N SER A 152 25.42 17.30 45.44
CA SER A 152 26.07 18.30 46.28
C SER A 152 27.34 17.71 46.78
N SER A 153 28.43 17.89 46.06
CA SER A 153 29.77 17.71 46.60
C SER A 153 30.24 19.02 47.17
N LEU A 154 30.20 19.12 48.45
CA LEU A 154 31.14 19.89 49.26
C LEU A 154 32.39 19.11 49.48
#